data_4f3f02f43ef6e6ce7741e3092fdd5362
#
_entry.id   4f3f02f43ef6e6ce7741e3092fdd5362
#
_cell.length_a   1.000
_cell.length_b   1.000
_cell.length_c   1.000
_cell.angle_alpha   90.00
_cell.angle_beta   90.00
_cell.angle_gamma   90.00
#
_symmetry.space_group_name_H-M   'P 1'
#
loop_
_entity.id
_entity.type
_entity.pdbx_description
1 polymer ?
#
loop_
_entity_poly.entity_id
_entity_poly.type
_entity_poly.pdbx_seq_one_letter_code
_entity_poly.pdbx_strand_id
1 'polypeptide(L)'
;MDQELFNLQSSSVTSSRIIYTPSTFARTSLLHLQEVGSLQAIHQHTSTRTNLTSFLCFVVLSGTGSLTYEGMTYELSAGDCVFIDCRKAYNHSTSDNLWSLQWCHFYAPSLQAVYEKYKERGGRPVFHPADIKQFTTLLTDIYDLASSSDYIRDMRINEKLGSLLTLLMEQSWHPESVMVSRKRMELAAVKEYLKLTTLGSDFMKCLLPSICQMLKQDPVGSNNLKETMVNILVLNYNNYYV
;
A
#
# COMPACT_ATOMS: atom_id res chain seq x y z
N MET A 1 -23.17 4.74 -26.38
CA MET A 1 -22.64 3.46 -25.88
C MET A 1 -22.99 3.43 -24.39
N ASP A 2 -23.99 2.63 -24.07
CA ASP A 2 -24.66 2.62 -22.77
C ASP A 2 -23.70 2.16 -21.69
N GLN A 3 -23.52 2.99 -20.67
CA GLN A 3 -22.84 2.61 -19.46
C GLN A 3 -23.81 1.73 -18.67
N GLU A 4 -23.46 0.47 -18.50
CA GLU A 4 -24.23 -0.43 -17.66
C GLU A 4 -24.07 -0.03 -16.19
N LEU A 5 -25.04 0.71 -15.67
CA LEU A 5 -25.25 0.90 -14.25
C LEU A 5 -25.78 -0.42 -13.67
N PHE A 6 -24.90 -1.21 -13.10
CA PHE A 6 -25.31 -2.44 -12.40
C PHE A 6 -25.66 -2.13 -10.95
N ASN A 7 -26.96 -1.98 -10.68
CA ASN A 7 -27.49 -2.18 -9.33
C ASN A 7 -27.64 -3.68 -9.10
N LEU A 8 -26.58 -4.33 -8.66
CA LEU A 8 -26.60 -5.75 -8.30
C LEU A 8 -27.10 -5.90 -6.87
N GLN A 9 -28.34 -6.26 -6.68
CA GLN A 9 -28.77 -6.94 -5.46
C GLN A 9 -28.29 -8.39 -5.52
N SER A 10 -27.12 -8.65 -4.96
CA SER A 10 -26.78 -10.01 -4.56
C SER A 10 -27.52 -10.28 -3.25
N SER A 11 -27.76 -11.56 -2.91
CA SER A 11 -28.43 -11.91 -1.65
C SER A 11 -27.71 -11.40 -0.37
N SER A 12 -26.50 -10.91 -0.48
CA SER A 12 -25.66 -10.49 0.65
C SER A 12 -25.25 -9.00 0.66
N VAL A 13 -25.37 -8.28 -0.46
CA VAL A 13 -24.97 -6.88 -0.56
C VAL A 13 -25.91 -6.07 -1.46
N THR A 14 -26.13 -4.80 -1.12
CA THR A 14 -26.65 -3.79 -2.04
C THR A 14 -25.48 -2.96 -2.53
N SER A 15 -25.33 -2.77 -3.85
CA SER A 15 -24.23 -2.01 -4.41
C SER A 15 -24.65 -1.11 -5.56
N SER A 16 -24.04 0.07 -5.62
CA SER A 16 -24.02 0.97 -6.78
C SER A 16 -22.64 0.90 -7.40
N ARG A 17 -22.55 0.41 -8.64
CA ARG A 17 -21.27 0.09 -9.27
C ARG A 17 -21.23 0.55 -10.72
N ILE A 18 -20.15 1.18 -11.12
CA ILE A 18 -19.88 1.55 -12.51
C ILE A 18 -18.61 0.82 -12.95
N ILE A 19 -18.74 -0.03 -13.96
CA ILE A 19 -17.61 -0.55 -14.73
C ILE A 19 -17.31 0.48 -15.79
N TYR A 20 -16.15 1.13 -15.69
CA TYR A 20 -15.78 2.23 -16.55
C TYR A 20 -14.92 1.76 -17.72
N THR A 21 -15.25 2.20 -18.92
CA THR A 21 -14.48 1.95 -20.13
C THR A 21 -13.74 3.23 -20.53
N PRO A 22 -12.45 3.37 -20.15
CA PRO A 22 -11.66 4.53 -20.54
C PRO A 22 -11.38 4.53 -22.05
N SER A 23 -11.18 5.72 -22.62
CA SER A 23 -10.74 5.84 -24.01
C SER A 23 -9.36 5.20 -24.23
N THR A 24 -9.01 4.93 -25.49
CA THR A 24 -7.68 4.41 -25.84
C THR A 24 -6.58 5.35 -25.37
N PHE A 25 -6.79 6.68 -25.53
CA PHE A 25 -5.88 7.70 -25.04
C PHE A 25 -5.71 7.62 -23.52
N ALA A 26 -6.79 7.53 -22.76
CA ALA A 26 -6.72 7.45 -21.30
C ALA A 26 -5.97 6.20 -20.83
N ARG A 27 -6.23 5.04 -21.46
CA ARG A 27 -5.56 3.77 -21.11
C ARG A 27 -4.04 3.81 -21.29
N THR A 28 -3.56 4.55 -22.28
CA THR A 28 -2.11 4.59 -22.60
C THR A 28 -1.37 5.74 -21.92
N SER A 29 -2.08 6.83 -21.56
CA SER A 29 -1.41 8.08 -21.22
C SER A 29 -1.83 8.67 -19.86
N LEU A 30 -2.91 8.19 -19.25
CA LEU A 30 -3.48 8.78 -18.04
C LEU A 30 -3.59 7.75 -16.90
N LEU A 31 -3.72 8.28 -15.69
CA LEU A 31 -4.41 7.51 -14.64
C LEU A 31 -5.85 7.32 -15.09
N HIS A 32 -6.29 6.08 -15.18
CA HIS A 32 -7.62 5.79 -15.66
C HIS A 32 -8.40 4.87 -14.72
N LEU A 33 -9.65 5.16 -14.60
CA LEU A 33 -10.60 4.39 -13.82
C LEU A 33 -10.93 3.08 -14.56
N GLN A 34 -11.13 2.00 -13.82
CA GLN A 34 -11.66 0.74 -14.30
C GLN A 34 -13.03 0.44 -13.66
N GLU A 35 -13.17 0.75 -12.38
CA GLU A 35 -14.38 0.51 -11.63
C GLU A 35 -14.45 1.47 -10.45
N VAL A 36 -15.66 1.94 -10.13
CA VAL A 36 -15.95 2.73 -8.93
C VAL A 36 -17.32 2.35 -8.41
N GLY A 37 -17.49 2.41 -7.09
CA GLY A 37 -18.80 2.12 -6.52
C GLY A 37 -18.84 2.26 -4.99
N SER A 38 -20.04 1.92 -4.49
CA SER A 38 -20.30 1.78 -3.06
C SER A 38 -21.09 0.50 -2.82
N LEU A 39 -20.91 -0.12 -1.68
CA LEU A 39 -21.74 -1.24 -1.23
C LEU A 39 -22.13 -1.08 0.23
N GLN A 40 -23.24 -1.69 0.56
CA GLN A 40 -23.68 -1.95 1.91
C GLN A 40 -23.94 -3.45 2.05
N ALA A 41 -23.29 -4.08 3.01
CA ALA A 41 -23.53 -5.48 3.32
C ALA A 41 -24.90 -5.61 4.00
N ILE A 42 -25.68 -6.61 3.56
CA ILE A 42 -26.98 -7.01 4.15
C ILE A 42 -26.80 -8.28 4.95
N HIS A 43 -25.86 -9.11 4.53
CA HIS A 43 -25.42 -10.32 5.22
C HIS A 43 -23.88 -10.40 5.16
N GLN A 44 -23.29 -11.24 5.94
CA GLN A 44 -21.87 -11.54 5.83
C GLN A 44 -21.54 -11.98 4.41
N HIS A 45 -20.50 -11.41 3.85
CA HIS A 45 -20.01 -11.77 2.52
C HIS A 45 -18.49 -11.70 2.47
N THR A 46 -17.94 -12.45 1.55
CA THR A 46 -16.51 -12.49 1.26
C THR A 46 -16.29 -12.28 -0.23
N SER A 47 -15.30 -11.46 -0.56
CA SER A 47 -14.86 -11.23 -1.94
C SER A 47 -13.39 -11.60 -2.08
N THR A 48 -13.11 -12.57 -2.94
CA THR A 48 -11.74 -13.00 -3.24
C THR A 48 -11.40 -12.61 -4.67
N ARG A 49 -10.24 -12.00 -4.86
CA ARG A 49 -9.74 -11.55 -6.16
C ARG A 49 -8.25 -11.89 -6.30
N THR A 50 -7.81 -12.08 -7.54
CA THR A 50 -6.42 -12.29 -7.89
C THR A 50 -6.15 -11.88 -9.33
N ASN A 51 -4.92 -11.50 -9.63
CA ASN A 51 -4.44 -11.19 -10.98
C ASN A 51 -5.22 -10.08 -11.72
N LEU A 52 -5.75 -9.10 -10.99
CA LEU A 52 -6.37 -7.94 -11.62
C LEU A 52 -5.29 -6.90 -11.94
N THR A 53 -5.26 -6.42 -13.19
CA THR A 53 -4.36 -5.33 -13.59
C THR A 53 -4.95 -4.00 -13.12
N SER A 54 -4.97 -3.79 -11.81
CA SER A 54 -5.49 -2.57 -11.17
C SER A 54 -4.85 -2.36 -9.81
N PHE A 55 -5.01 -1.16 -9.29
CA PHE A 55 -4.84 -0.83 -7.87
C PHE A 55 -6.21 -0.54 -7.28
N LEU A 56 -6.42 -0.96 -6.06
CA LEU A 56 -7.66 -0.75 -5.32
C LEU A 56 -7.43 0.24 -4.20
N CYS A 57 -8.27 1.28 -4.17
CA CYS A 57 -8.46 2.09 -2.99
C CYS A 57 -9.91 1.93 -2.51
N PHE A 58 -10.10 1.57 -1.24
CA PHE A 58 -11.43 1.59 -0.64
C PHE A 58 -11.42 2.16 0.77
N VAL A 59 -12.57 2.62 1.20
CA VAL A 59 -12.82 3.24 2.49
C VAL A 59 -13.95 2.51 3.19
N VAL A 60 -13.77 2.18 4.47
CA VAL A 60 -14.84 1.65 5.32
C VAL A 60 -15.63 2.82 5.89
N LEU A 61 -16.90 2.94 5.48
CA LEU A 61 -17.78 4.02 5.92
C LEU A 61 -18.45 3.71 7.25
N SER A 62 -18.81 2.44 7.46
CA SER A 62 -19.42 1.94 8.69
C SER A 62 -19.17 0.44 8.83
N GLY A 63 -19.39 -0.10 10.05
CA GLY A 63 -19.23 -1.51 10.32
C GLY A 63 -17.77 -1.94 10.44
N THR A 64 -17.56 -3.26 10.38
CA THR A 64 -16.25 -3.89 10.54
C THR A 64 -16.08 -5.07 9.59
N GLY A 65 -14.82 -5.46 9.35
CA GLY A 65 -14.47 -6.59 8.52
C GLY A 65 -12.98 -6.86 8.52
N SER A 66 -12.50 -7.61 7.54
CA SER A 66 -11.09 -7.93 7.43
C SER A 66 -10.60 -7.90 5.98
N LEU A 67 -9.30 -7.65 5.81
CA LEU A 67 -8.57 -7.78 4.56
C LEU A 67 -7.44 -8.78 4.75
N THR A 68 -7.38 -9.83 3.95
CA THR A 68 -6.19 -10.67 3.84
C THR A 68 -5.43 -10.30 2.57
N TYR A 69 -4.19 -9.88 2.72
CA TYR A 69 -3.32 -9.41 1.63
C TYR A 69 -1.85 -9.77 1.93
N GLU A 70 -1.12 -10.31 0.94
CA GLU A 70 0.28 -10.76 1.07
C GLU A 70 0.52 -11.66 2.30
N GLY A 71 -0.42 -12.54 2.61
CA GLY A 71 -0.32 -13.50 3.73
C GLY A 71 -0.60 -12.91 5.11
N MET A 72 -0.96 -11.64 5.20
CA MET A 72 -1.34 -10.98 6.45
C MET A 72 -2.84 -10.66 6.46
N THR A 73 -3.46 -10.79 7.63
CA THR A 73 -4.86 -10.38 7.85
C THR A 73 -4.89 -9.10 8.67
N TYR A 74 -5.63 -8.14 8.17
CA TYR A 74 -5.83 -6.82 8.78
C TYR A 74 -7.30 -6.70 9.18
N GLU A 75 -7.56 -6.36 10.43
CA GLU A 75 -8.89 -5.99 10.88
C GLU A 75 -9.20 -4.58 10.43
N LEU A 76 -10.43 -4.36 9.95
CA LEU A 76 -10.91 -3.10 9.40
C LEU A 76 -12.13 -2.61 10.17
N SER A 77 -12.17 -1.32 10.40
CA SER A 77 -13.27 -0.61 11.05
C SER A 77 -13.65 0.67 10.30
N ALA A 78 -14.77 1.26 10.67
CA ALA A 78 -15.19 2.55 10.10
C ALA A 78 -14.07 3.60 10.20
N GLY A 79 -13.77 4.27 9.11
CA GLY A 79 -12.69 5.24 8.98
C GLY A 79 -11.39 4.68 8.40
N ASP A 80 -11.23 3.36 8.30
CA ASP A 80 -10.05 2.76 7.69
C ASP A 80 -10.09 2.86 6.18
N CYS A 81 -8.91 3.08 5.61
CA CYS A 81 -8.63 3.08 4.18
C CYS A 81 -7.72 1.93 3.81
N VAL A 82 -7.92 1.41 2.61
CA VAL A 82 -7.10 0.37 2.01
C VAL A 82 -6.51 0.89 0.71
N PHE A 83 -5.21 0.60 0.47
CA PHE A 83 -4.57 0.80 -0.83
C PHE A 83 -3.66 -0.37 -1.15
N ILE A 84 -4.01 -1.14 -2.18
CA ILE A 84 -3.34 -2.38 -2.56
C ILE A 84 -3.16 -2.55 -4.08
N ASP A 85 -2.16 -3.36 -4.43
CA ASP A 85 -1.91 -3.85 -5.79
C ASP A 85 -2.69 -5.16 -6.02
N CYS A 86 -3.72 -5.11 -6.85
CA CYS A 86 -4.64 -6.23 -7.11
C CYS A 86 -4.06 -7.34 -8.00
N ARG A 87 -2.86 -7.19 -8.54
CA ARG A 87 -2.15 -8.31 -9.19
C ARG A 87 -1.81 -9.41 -8.19
N LYS A 88 -1.69 -9.06 -6.91
CA LYS A 88 -1.58 -10.00 -5.80
C LYS A 88 -2.95 -10.45 -5.35
N ALA A 89 -3.02 -11.68 -4.85
CA ALA A 89 -4.25 -12.21 -4.30
C ALA A 89 -4.65 -11.44 -3.05
N TYR A 90 -5.92 -11.10 -2.96
CA TYR A 90 -6.52 -10.51 -1.76
C TYR A 90 -7.93 -11.03 -1.52
N ASN A 91 -8.31 -10.97 -0.27
CA ASN A 91 -9.64 -11.35 0.19
C ASN A 91 -10.10 -10.30 1.19
N HIS A 92 -11.31 -9.83 1.05
CA HIS A 92 -11.95 -9.01 2.07
C HIS A 92 -13.31 -9.58 2.44
N SER A 93 -13.63 -9.56 3.73
CA SER A 93 -14.90 -10.06 4.24
C SER A 93 -15.45 -9.15 5.32
N THR A 94 -16.78 -9.01 5.31
CA THR A 94 -17.48 -8.30 6.39
C THR A 94 -17.62 -9.21 7.62
N SER A 95 -17.61 -8.62 8.82
CA SER A 95 -17.90 -9.30 10.06
C SER A 95 -19.41 -9.29 10.39
N ASP A 96 -19.80 -9.70 11.60
CA ASP A 96 -21.18 -9.58 12.10
C ASP A 96 -21.68 -8.15 12.12
N ASN A 97 -20.79 -7.17 12.37
CA ASN A 97 -21.10 -5.75 12.25
C ASN A 97 -20.94 -5.33 10.79
N LEU A 98 -21.99 -5.55 10.00
CA LEU A 98 -22.04 -5.38 8.56
C LEU A 98 -21.55 -4.00 8.12
N TRP A 99 -20.57 -4.00 7.21
CA TRP A 99 -19.94 -2.76 6.75
C TRP A 99 -20.62 -2.12 5.55
N SER A 100 -20.32 -0.84 5.35
CA SER A 100 -20.47 -0.17 4.07
C SER A 100 -19.13 0.37 3.59
N LEU A 101 -18.92 0.33 2.28
CA LEU A 101 -17.66 0.70 1.62
C LEU A 101 -17.92 1.63 0.45
N GLN A 102 -16.92 2.49 0.15
CA GLN A 102 -16.73 3.10 -1.17
C GLN A 102 -15.38 2.67 -1.72
N TRP A 103 -15.29 2.42 -3.03
CA TRP A 103 -14.05 1.98 -3.66
C TRP A 103 -13.86 2.51 -5.06
N CYS A 104 -12.61 2.48 -5.53
CA CYS A 104 -12.28 2.54 -6.95
C CYS A 104 -11.14 1.58 -7.29
N HIS A 105 -11.24 0.96 -8.47
CA HIS A 105 -10.13 0.30 -9.15
C HIS A 105 -9.62 1.21 -10.26
N PHE A 106 -8.33 1.44 -10.30
CA PHE A 106 -7.69 2.32 -11.27
C PHE A 106 -6.32 1.80 -11.66
N TYR A 107 -5.80 2.31 -12.78
CA TYR A 107 -4.51 1.90 -13.28
C TYR A 107 -3.83 3.02 -14.09
N ALA A 108 -2.51 2.93 -14.21
CA ALA A 108 -1.67 3.60 -15.18
C ALA A 108 -0.39 2.80 -15.37
N PRO A 109 0.30 2.89 -16.51
CA PRO A 109 1.58 2.20 -16.71
C PRO A 109 2.65 2.56 -15.67
N SER A 110 2.65 3.81 -15.19
CA SER A 110 3.58 4.32 -14.17
C SER A 110 3.18 4.00 -12.73
N LEU A 111 1.96 3.51 -12.50
CA LEU A 111 1.41 3.41 -11.14
C LEU A 111 2.15 2.38 -10.27
N GLN A 112 2.79 1.38 -10.88
CA GLN A 112 3.65 0.44 -10.17
C GLN A 112 4.79 1.15 -9.45
N ALA A 113 5.50 2.03 -10.15
CA ALA A 113 6.61 2.78 -9.55
C ALA A 113 6.14 3.71 -8.42
N VAL A 114 4.94 4.30 -8.55
CA VAL A 114 4.32 5.12 -7.50
C VAL A 114 3.99 4.26 -6.28
N TYR A 115 3.42 3.06 -6.47
CA TYR A 115 3.10 2.13 -5.39
C TYR A 115 4.34 1.60 -4.67
N GLU A 116 5.41 1.29 -5.41
CA GLU A 116 6.70 0.92 -4.80
C GLU A 116 7.21 2.08 -3.93
N LYS A 117 7.13 3.31 -4.44
CA LYS A 117 7.52 4.50 -3.66
C LYS A 117 6.66 4.72 -2.42
N TYR A 118 5.35 4.46 -2.52
CA TYR A 118 4.43 4.46 -1.38
C TYR A 118 4.92 3.50 -0.28
N LYS A 119 5.23 2.24 -0.64
CA LYS A 119 5.75 1.23 0.29
C LYS A 119 7.12 1.62 0.90
N GLU A 120 8.05 2.09 0.07
CA GLU A 120 9.37 2.54 0.52
C GLU A 120 9.27 3.64 1.59
N ARG A 121 8.26 4.50 1.51
CA ARG A 121 8.02 5.60 2.46
C ARG A 121 7.32 5.16 3.74
N GLY A 122 6.99 3.89 3.87
CA GLY A 122 6.31 3.31 5.03
C GLY A 122 4.80 3.16 4.85
N GLY A 123 4.29 3.35 3.63
CA GLY A 123 2.88 3.12 3.30
C GLY A 123 2.46 1.68 3.58
N ARG A 124 1.30 1.52 4.20
CA ARG A 124 0.72 0.24 4.60
C ARG A 124 -0.51 -0.07 3.75
N PRO A 125 -0.83 -1.37 3.54
CA PRO A 125 -2.05 -1.77 2.85
C PRO A 125 -3.32 -1.23 3.50
N VAL A 126 -3.29 -1.08 4.83
CA VAL A 126 -4.38 -0.54 5.66
C VAL A 126 -3.84 0.60 6.51
N PHE A 127 -4.56 1.71 6.55
CA PHE A 127 -4.22 2.87 7.36
C PHE A 127 -5.48 3.64 7.78
N HIS A 128 -5.38 4.43 8.84
CA HIS A 128 -6.45 5.31 9.33
C HIS A 128 -6.05 6.76 9.04
N PRO A 129 -6.65 7.42 8.03
CA PRO A 129 -6.32 8.81 7.71
C PRO A 129 -6.84 9.78 8.77
N ALA A 130 -6.14 10.89 8.94
CA ALA A 130 -6.58 11.95 9.86
C ALA A 130 -7.91 12.59 9.43
N ASP A 131 -8.20 12.62 8.13
CA ASP A 131 -9.44 13.12 7.56
C ASP A 131 -9.96 12.20 6.46
N ILE A 132 -10.87 11.32 6.85
CA ILE A 132 -11.55 10.37 5.95
C ILE A 132 -12.40 11.08 4.89
N LYS A 133 -12.89 12.29 5.16
CA LYS A 133 -13.78 13.02 4.25
C LYS A 133 -13.09 13.38 2.93
N GLN A 134 -11.78 13.63 2.96
CA GLN A 134 -11.03 13.91 1.73
C GLN A 134 -11.08 12.70 0.77
N PHE A 135 -10.93 11.49 1.29
CA PHE A 135 -11.01 10.26 0.48
C PHE A 135 -12.44 10.02 -0.03
N THR A 136 -13.44 10.11 0.85
CA THR A 136 -14.83 9.86 0.45
C THR A 136 -15.33 10.89 -0.56
N THR A 137 -14.93 12.16 -0.43
CA THR A 137 -15.26 13.21 -1.40
C THR A 137 -14.66 12.89 -2.77
N LEU A 138 -13.38 12.52 -2.84
CA LEU A 138 -12.74 12.16 -4.11
C LEU A 138 -13.38 10.92 -4.75
N LEU A 139 -13.72 9.89 -3.97
CA LEU A 139 -14.40 8.70 -4.49
C LEU A 139 -15.79 9.03 -5.02
N THR A 140 -16.53 9.94 -4.36
CA THR A 140 -17.83 10.44 -4.84
C THR A 140 -17.67 11.25 -6.12
N ASP A 141 -16.70 12.18 -6.17
CA ASP A 141 -16.42 12.96 -7.39
C ASP A 141 -16.06 12.05 -8.58
N ILE A 142 -15.28 11.00 -8.36
CA ILE A 142 -14.91 10.02 -9.39
C ILE A 142 -16.15 9.25 -9.85
N TYR A 143 -17.04 8.86 -8.94
CA TYR A 143 -18.29 8.19 -9.27
C TYR A 143 -19.20 9.08 -10.12
N ASP A 144 -19.38 10.33 -9.75
CA ASP A 144 -20.21 11.30 -10.45
C ASP A 144 -19.65 11.59 -11.85
N LEU A 145 -18.35 11.74 -11.98
CA LEU A 145 -17.68 11.89 -13.27
C LEU A 145 -17.83 10.64 -14.14
N ALA A 146 -17.68 9.45 -13.57
CA ALA A 146 -17.83 8.20 -14.30
C ALA A 146 -19.26 7.99 -14.83
N SER A 147 -20.27 8.46 -14.11
CA SER A 147 -21.68 8.42 -14.54
C SER A 147 -22.07 9.54 -15.50
N SER A 148 -21.22 10.56 -15.67
CA SER A 148 -21.51 11.71 -16.51
C SER A 148 -21.33 11.43 -18.01
N SER A 149 -21.92 12.28 -18.84
CA SER A 149 -21.72 12.32 -20.30
C SER A 149 -20.68 13.36 -20.74
N ASP A 150 -19.87 13.89 -19.80
CA ASP A 150 -18.84 14.89 -20.10
C ASP A 150 -17.81 14.34 -21.09
N TYR A 151 -17.55 15.07 -22.18
CA TYR A 151 -16.62 14.64 -23.23
C TYR A 151 -15.15 14.66 -22.78
N ILE A 152 -14.80 15.41 -21.73
CA ILE A 152 -13.44 15.46 -21.14
C ILE A 152 -13.36 14.66 -19.84
N ARG A 153 -14.34 13.79 -19.55
CA ARG A 153 -14.41 13.07 -18.27
C ARG A 153 -13.15 12.26 -17.96
N ASP A 154 -12.48 11.64 -18.95
CA ASP A 154 -11.23 10.92 -18.75
C ASP A 154 -10.14 11.82 -18.14
N MET A 155 -10.05 13.08 -18.61
CA MET A 155 -9.09 14.06 -18.07
C MET A 155 -9.47 14.47 -16.65
N ARG A 156 -10.76 14.66 -16.37
CA ARG A 156 -11.23 15.01 -15.02
C ARG A 156 -11.07 13.85 -14.04
N ILE A 157 -11.33 12.62 -14.47
CA ILE A 157 -11.08 11.41 -13.68
C ILE A 157 -9.58 11.28 -13.40
N ASN A 158 -8.72 11.51 -14.38
CA ASN A 158 -7.26 11.52 -14.18
C ASN A 158 -6.83 12.56 -13.13
N GLU A 159 -7.39 13.77 -13.14
CA GLU A 159 -7.14 14.79 -12.12
C GLU A 159 -7.52 14.30 -10.72
N LYS A 160 -8.72 13.74 -10.56
CA LYS A 160 -9.21 13.23 -9.26
C LYS A 160 -8.40 12.03 -8.77
N LEU A 161 -8.03 11.11 -9.66
CA LEU A 161 -7.14 10.00 -9.33
C LEU A 161 -5.74 10.48 -8.95
N GLY A 162 -5.23 11.55 -9.59
CA GLY A 162 -3.99 12.20 -9.20
C GLY A 162 -4.06 12.80 -7.78
N SER A 163 -5.17 13.47 -7.46
CA SER A 163 -5.45 13.98 -6.11
C SER A 163 -5.53 12.85 -5.08
N LEU A 164 -6.19 11.75 -5.41
CA LEU A 164 -6.26 10.56 -4.55
C LEU A 164 -4.87 9.97 -4.28
N LEU A 165 -4.02 9.85 -5.32
CA LEU A 165 -2.63 9.39 -5.15
C LEU A 165 -1.82 10.34 -4.28
N THR A 166 -2.04 11.64 -4.38
CA THR A 166 -1.37 12.64 -3.52
C THR A 166 -1.73 12.40 -2.07
N LEU A 167 -3.01 12.24 -1.73
CA LEU A 167 -3.44 11.90 -0.37
C LEU A 167 -2.83 10.59 0.12
N LEU A 168 -2.82 9.54 -0.73
CA LEU A 168 -2.21 8.26 -0.39
C LEU A 168 -0.71 8.40 -0.10
N MET A 169 0.00 9.20 -0.91
CA MET A 169 1.42 9.47 -0.69
C MET A 169 1.69 10.27 0.58
N GLU A 170 0.81 11.20 0.96
CA GLU A 170 0.88 11.93 2.23
C GLU A 170 0.70 10.98 3.41
N GLN A 171 -0.26 10.05 3.35
CA GLN A 171 -0.48 9.03 4.37
C GLN A 171 0.69 8.04 4.51
N SER A 172 1.52 7.89 3.46
CA SER A 172 2.70 7.02 3.50
C SER A 172 3.90 7.62 4.23
N TRP A 173 3.86 8.92 4.52
CA TRP A 173 5.01 9.61 5.08
C TRP A 173 5.17 9.33 6.58
N HIS A 174 5.88 8.26 6.87
CA HIS A 174 6.29 7.89 8.23
C HIS A 174 7.83 7.86 8.29
N PRO A 175 8.50 9.01 8.47
CA PRO A 175 9.97 9.10 8.44
C PRO A 175 10.64 8.14 9.43
N GLU A 176 10.05 7.91 10.58
CA GLU A 176 10.56 6.96 11.58
C GLU A 176 10.52 5.50 11.09
N SER A 177 9.45 5.10 10.39
CA SER A 177 9.33 3.74 9.85
C SER A 177 10.26 3.52 8.64
N VAL A 178 10.50 4.56 7.84
CA VAL A 178 11.48 4.53 6.74
C VAL A 178 12.89 4.32 7.29
N MET A 179 13.27 5.01 8.36
CA MET A 179 14.57 4.81 9.01
C MET A 179 14.73 3.41 9.59
N VAL A 180 13.69 2.86 10.22
CA VAL A 180 13.69 1.49 10.75
C VAL A 180 13.79 0.47 9.63
N SER A 181 13.05 0.67 8.54
CA SER A 181 13.08 -0.22 7.36
C SER A 181 14.45 -0.20 6.68
N ARG A 182 15.02 1.00 6.48
CA ARG A 182 16.36 1.16 5.90
C ARG A 182 17.43 0.50 6.76
N LYS A 183 17.40 0.70 8.09
CA LYS A 183 18.30 0.03 9.02
C LYS A 183 18.15 -1.49 9.00
N ARG A 184 16.92 -2.01 8.85
CA ARG A 184 16.69 -3.46 8.70
C ARG A 184 17.27 -4.02 7.40
N MET A 185 17.12 -3.30 6.29
CA MET A 185 17.71 -3.70 5.00
C MET A 185 19.22 -3.65 5.02
N GLU A 186 19.81 -2.61 5.60
CA GLU A 186 21.27 -2.49 5.78
C GLU A 186 21.79 -3.62 6.69
N LEU A 187 21.10 -3.93 7.77
CA LEU A 187 21.44 -5.05 8.66
C LEU A 187 21.32 -6.42 7.96
N ALA A 188 20.29 -6.60 7.12
CA ALA A 188 20.12 -7.83 6.35
C ALA A 188 21.23 -7.99 5.30
N ALA A 189 21.61 -6.92 4.61
CA ALA A 189 22.72 -6.91 3.65
C ALA A 189 24.07 -7.22 4.33
N VAL A 190 24.30 -6.66 5.51
CA VAL A 190 25.50 -6.96 6.32
C VAL A 190 25.53 -8.42 6.78
N LYS A 191 24.38 -8.95 7.22
CA LYS A 191 24.27 -10.38 7.59
C LYS A 191 24.58 -11.32 6.42
N GLU A 192 24.09 -10.97 5.24
CA GLU A 192 24.34 -11.75 4.02
C GLU A 192 25.81 -11.68 3.58
N TYR A 193 26.40 -10.49 3.61
CA TYR A 193 27.81 -10.28 3.34
C TYR A 193 28.71 -11.09 4.30
N LEU A 194 28.39 -11.08 5.60
CA LEU A 194 29.13 -11.83 6.62
C LEU A 194 28.98 -13.36 6.47
N LYS A 195 27.84 -13.85 5.96
CA LYS A 195 27.65 -15.27 5.60
C LYS A 195 28.50 -15.68 4.40
N LEU A 196 28.63 -14.79 3.40
CA LEU A 196 29.41 -15.04 2.18
C LEU A 196 30.91 -14.99 2.39
N THR A 197 31.37 -14.22 3.40
CA THR A 197 32.81 -14.07 3.75
C THR A 197 33.24 -15.07 4.82
N THR A 198 33.05 -16.33 4.70
CA THR A 198 33.56 -17.49 5.51
C THR A 198 34.24 -17.18 6.87
N LEU A 199 33.84 -16.11 7.53
CA LEU A 199 34.27 -15.78 8.90
C LEU A 199 33.54 -16.71 9.85
N GLY A 200 34.29 -17.51 10.60
CA GLY A 200 33.78 -18.60 11.45
C GLY A 200 32.64 -18.16 12.40
N SER A 201 31.79 -19.11 12.78
CA SER A 201 30.57 -18.87 13.58
C SER A 201 30.81 -18.13 14.91
N ASP A 202 32.02 -18.20 15.44
CA ASP A 202 32.37 -17.60 16.73
C ASP A 202 32.67 -16.10 16.62
N PHE A 203 33.25 -15.63 15.52
CA PHE A 203 33.44 -14.22 15.24
C PHE A 203 32.08 -13.51 15.07
N MET A 204 31.13 -14.16 14.47
CA MET A 204 29.75 -13.65 14.31
C MET A 204 29.04 -13.51 15.66
N LYS A 205 29.25 -14.43 16.60
CA LYS A 205 28.65 -14.35 17.96
C LYS A 205 29.17 -13.17 18.77
N CYS A 206 30.42 -12.77 18.56
CA CYS A 206 31.02 -11.62 19.25
C CYS A 206 30.60 -10.25 18.63
N LEU A 207 30.48 -10.16 17.30
CA LEU A 207 30.23 -8.91 16.59
C LEU A 207 28.72 -8.49 16.58
N LEU A 208 27.81 -9.42 16.47
CA LEU A 208 26.39 -9.14 16.38
C LEU A 208 25.81 -8.38 17.58
N PRO A 209 26.15 -8.71 18.84
CA PRO A 209 25.69 -7.95 19.99
C PRO A 209 26.20 -6.50 20.01
N SER A 210 27.47 -6.30 19.65
CA SER A 210 28.09 -4.97 19.62
C SER A 210 27.48 -4.09 18.53
N ILE A 211 27.22 -4.62 17.35
CA ILE A 211 26.53 -3.93 16.25
C ILE A 211 25.09 -3.59 16.64
N CYS A 212 24.35 -4.51 17.28
CA CYS A 212 23.00 -4.26 17.76
C CYS A 212 22.94 -3.19 18.86
N GLN A 213 23.97 -3.11 19.70
CA GLN A 213 24.05 -2.10 20.77
C GLN A 213 24.36 -0.71 20.19
N MET A 214 25.25 -0.62 19.21
CA MET A 214 25.56 0.64 18.51
C MET A 214 24.37 1.18 17.72
N LEU A 215 23.61 0.32 17.05
CA LEU A 215 22.39 0.70 16.33
C LEU A 215 21.28 1.25 17.24
N LYS A 216 21.32 0.91 18.53
CA LYS A 216 20.38 1.43 19.55
C LYS A 216 20.80 2.79 20.12
N GLN A 217 22.08 3.13 20.06
CA GLN A 217 22.63 4.32 20.72
C GLN A 217 22.75 5.57 19.84
N ASP A 218 22.71 5.43 18.51
CA ASP A 218 22.83 6.57 17.60
C ASP A 218 21.66 6.61 16.58
N PRO A 219 20.60 7.36 16.87
CA PRO A 219 19.45 7.49 15.97
C PRO A 219 19.71 8.36 14.73
N VAL A 220 20.76 9.16 14.66
CA VAL A 220 20.91 10.26 13.68
C VAL A 220 22.07 10.05 12.68
N GLY A 221 23.02 9.17 12.96
CA GLY A 221 24.28 9.09 12.23
C GLY A 221 24.37 8.07 11.09
N SER A 222 23.61 8.17 10.00
CA SER A 222 23.60 7.16 8.92
C SER A 222 24.86 7.13 8.04
N ASN A 223 25.63 8.21 7.92
CA ASN A 223 26.84 8.25 7.10
C ASN A 223 28.07 7.71 7.85
N ASN A 224 28.11 7.82 9.17
CA ASN A 224 29.18 7.27 10.00
C ASN A 224 29.04 5.75 10.20
N LEU A 225 27.89 5.14 9.95
CA LEU A 225 27.66 3.72 10.25
C LEU A 225 28.49 2.81 9.36
N LYS A 226 28.59 3.13 8.05
CA LYS A 226 29.44 2.37 7.10
C LYS A 226 30.91 2.48 7.43
N GLU A 227 31.38 3.68 7.72
CA GLU A 227 32.76 3.94 8.12
C GLU A 227 33.09 3.27 9.45
N THR A 228 32.21 3.37 10.43
CA THR A 228 32.36 2.73 11.74
C THR A 228 32.34 1.21 11.64
N MET A 229 31.49 0.63 10.79
CA MET A 229 31.43 -0.82 10.56
C MET A 229 32.69 -1.33 9.85
N VAL A 230 33.18 -0.60 8.84
CA VAL A 230 34.45 -0.93 8.16
C VAL A 230 35.59 -0.85 9.15
N ASN A 231 35.64 0.19 9.99
CA ASN A 231 36.69 0.35 11.01
C ASN A 231 36.64 -0.74 12.08
N ILE A 232 35.45 -1.16 12.52
CA ILE A 232 35.28 -2.29 13.47
C ILE A 232 35.73 -3.60 12.83
N LEU A 233 35.39 -3.84 11.55
CA LEU A 233 35.81 -5.02 10.80
C LEU A 233 37.32 -5.06 10.61
N VAL A 234 37.95 -3.92 10.29
CA VAL A 234 39.40 -3.79 10.10
C VAL A 234 40.16 -3.93 11.47
N LEU A 235 39.67 -3.30 12.53
CA LEU A 235 40.26 -3.40 13.87
C LEU A 235 40.18 -4.83 14.42
N ASN A 236 39.07 -5.52 14.23
CA ASN A 236 38.95 -6.90 14.69
C ASN A 236 39.75 -7.88 13.81
N TYR A 237 39.83 -7.65 12.48
CA TYR A 237 40.71 -8.43 11.63
C TYR A 237 42.17 -8.34 12.05
N ASN A 238 42.67 -7.14 12.36
CA ASN A 238 44.03 -6.91 12.81
C ASN A 238 44.34 -7.47 14.22
N ASN A 239 43.32 -7.62 15.09
CA ASN A 239 43.48 -8.21 16.42
C ASN A 239 43.44 -9.74 16.46
N TYR A 240 42.99 -10.41 15.40
CA TYR A 240 42.89 -11.87 15.31
C TYR A 240 43.96 -12.52 14.41
N TYR A 241 44.67 -11.73 13.59
CA TYR A 241 45.65 -12.24 12.62
C TYR A 241 47.02 -11.57 12.75
N VAL A 242 47.30 -10.87 13.83
CA VAL A 242 48.61 -10.44 14.30
C VAL A 242 48.84 -11.02 15.71
#